data_f3631b49e38f5004f6455bd01e52f763
#
_entry.id   f3631b49e38f5004f6455bd01e52f763
#
_cell.length_a   1.000
_cell.length_b   1.000
_cell.length_c   1.000
_cell.angle_alpha   90.00
_cell.angle_beta   90.00
_cell.angle_gamma   90.00
#
_symmetry.space_group_name_H-M   'P 1'
#
loop_
_entity.id
_entity.type
_entity.pdbx_description
1 polymer ?
#
loop_
_entity_poly.entity_id
_entity_poly.type
_entity_poly.pdbx_seq_one_letter_code
_entity_poly.pdbx_strand_id
1 'polypeptide(L)'
;VLAPLHTVRKTSGGKLRRDATRQVWQAGRMGARPLAVWRQFLRLARSAAAARARQGVSQAAHLLYAAWWWLALGGVMLLIAPVMALLPRPAWAWRFAHGAARLLLRLVGQPLQVQGVQALPKQPHMLLVNHSSDLDGLMVLAALRGPYRFVAKRELLRNPMARFFLRRLGAEFVERFDAQGSVAAAQRLSVLAAQGVSLCVFPEGTFRRDPGLLGFHLGPFEAAVRAGMPVVPVILRGVRAVLHDGERLPHWHAVSLTVTAPIHPRQTGDVFAAAVQLRDAAHAAMQQGLNASEASMPQRRAPRLASIFHHHSTHP
;
A
#
# COMPACT_ATOMS: atom_id res chain seq x y z
N VAL A 1 -20.19 -44.28 27.55
CA VAL A 1 -21.09 -44.25 26.39
C VAL A 1 -21.19 -42.81 25.91
N LEU A 2 -20.71 -42.51 24.73
CA LEU A 2 -20.81 -41.17 24.12
C LEU A 2 -22.23 -41.01 23.54
N ALA A 3 -23.01 -40.09 24.10
CA ALA A 3 -24.34 -39.76 23.60
C ALA A 3 -24.22 -38.73 22.44
N PRO A 4 -25.09 -38.77 21.41
CA PRO A 4 -25.12 -37.79 20.34
C PRO A 4 -25.40 -36.39 20.88
N LEU A 5 -24.87 -35.37 20.19
CA LEU A 5 -25.20 -33.95 20.45
C LEU A 5 -26.73 -33.77 20.44
N HIS A 6 -27.27 -33.06 21.45
CA HIS A 6 -28.70 -32.81 21.69
C HIS A 6 -29.54 -33.94 22.29
N THR A 7 -28.94 -35.08 22.69
CA THR A 7 -29.68 -36.14 23.41
C THR A 7 -30.07 -35.70 24.81
N VAL A 8 -29.35 -34.74 25.41
CA VAL A 8 -29.64 -34.20 26.72
C VAL A 8 -30.57 -33.00 26.58
N ARG A 9 -31.82 -33.15 27.01
CA ARG A 9 -32.79 -32.05 26.92
C ARG A 9 -32.51 -31.00 28.00
N LYS A 10 -32.44 -29.75 27.59
CA LYS A 10 -32.27 -28.56 28.43
C LYS A 10 -33.58 -27.78 28.50
N THR A 11 -33.82 -27.07 29.61
CA THR A 11 -34.90 -26.07 29.73
C THR A 11 -34.52 -24.81 28.93
N SER A 12 -35.47 -23.92 28.67
CA SER A 12 -35.23 -22.61 28.09
C SER A 12 -34.18 -21.77 28.82
N GLY A 13 -33.97 -22.05 30.12
CA GLY A 13 -32.91 -21.44 30.94
C GLY A 13 -31.61 -22.25 31.00
N GLY A 14 -31.37 -23.22 30.12
CA GLY A 14 -30.13 -23.99 30.03
C GLY A 14 -29.91 -25.10 31.06
N LYS A 15 -30.83 -25.32 32.02
CA LYS A 15 -30.71 -26.37 33.03
C LYS A 15 -31.08 -27.75 32.47
N LEU A 16 -30.35 -28.77 32.87
CA LEU A 16 -30.55 -30.16 32.46
C LEU A 16 -31.89 -30.72 33.03
N ARG A 17 -32.75 -31.20 32.10
CA ARG A 17 -33.99 -31.93 32.46
C ARG A 17 -33.65 -33.41 32.73
N ARG A 18 -33.24 -33.75 33.99
CA ARG A 18 -32.77 -35.07 34.37
C ARG A 18 -33.80 -36.16 34.12
N ASP A 19 -35.07 -35.90 34.45
CA ASP A 19 -36.15 -36.89 34.31
C ASP A 19 -36.44 -37.20 32.83
N ALA A 20 -36.49 -36.18 31.97
CA ALA A 20 -36.68 -36.37 30.52
C ALA A 20 -35.50 -37.09 29.88
N THR A 21 -34.28 -36.86 30.36
CA THR A 21 -33.07 -37.55 29.89
C THR A 21 -33.06 -39.01 30.37
N ARG A 22 -33.51 -39.28 31.63
CA ARG A 22 -33.63 -40.62 32.19
C ARG A 22 -34.65 -41.47 31.43
N GLN A 23 -35.81 -40.89 31.08
CA GLN A 23 -36.84 -41.57 30.27
C GLN A 23 -36.32 -41.95 28.86
N VAL A 24 -35.56 -41.08 28.22
CA VAL A 24 -34.94 -41.39 26.92
C VAL A 24 -33.91 -42.49 27.03
N TRP A 25 -33.17 -42.55 28.15
CA TRP A 25 -32.19 -43.59 28.41
C TRP A 25 -32.87 -44.94 28.74
N GLN A 26 -33.88 -44.95 29.55
CA GLN A 26 -34.68 -46.15 29.91
C GLN A 26 -35.43 -46.73 28.69
N ALA A 27 -35.82 -45.85 27.73
CA ALA A 27 -36.45 -46.27 26.49
C ALA A 27 -35.45 -46.84 25.43
N GLY A 28 -34.18 -46.99 25.77
CA GLY A 28 -33.14 -47.51 24.88
C GLY A 28 -32.83 -46.62 23.64
N ARG A 29 -33.34 -45.38 23.65
CA ARG A 29 -33.23 -44.46 22.50
C ARG A 29 -31.95 -43.61 22.50
N MET A 30 -30.97 -43.89 23.37
CA MET A 30 -29.69 -43.22 23.43
C MET A 30 -28.62 -43.79 22.49
N GLY A 31 -28.96 -44.76 21.67
CA GLY A 31 -28.01 -45.35 20.71
C GLY A 31 -27.76 -44.41 19.52
N ALA A 32 -26.57 -43.86 19.42
CA ALA A 32 -26.14 -43.24 18.19
C ALA A 32 -26.13 -44.30 17.08
N ARG A 33 -27.00 -44.18 16.08
CA ARG A 33 -26.92 -45.01 14.88
C ARG A 33 -25.51 -44.87 14.28
N PRO A 34 -24.70 -45.94 14.18
CA PRO A 34 -23.32 -45.85 13.70
C PRO A 34 -23.22 -45.13 12.34
N LEU A 35 -24.25 -45.25 11.50
CA LEU A 35 -24.39 -44.60 10.20
C LEU A 35 -24.42 -43.03 10.27
N ALA A 36 -24.91 -42.48 11.41
CA ALA A 36 -24.94 -41.01 11.55
C ALA A 36 -23.56 -40.43 11.82
N VAL A 37 -22.70 -41.14 12.55
CA VAL A 37 -21.33 -40.72 12.84
C VAL A 37 -20.49 -40.74 11.59
N TRP A 38 -20.55 -41.79 10.78
CA TRP A 38 -19.84 -41.87 9.49
C TRP A 38 -20.27 -40.77 8.51
N ARG A 39 -21.55 -40.46 8.45
CA ARG A 39 -22.06 -39.34 7.62
C ARG A 39 -21.53 -37.99 8.10
N GLN A 40 -21.37 -37.80 9.40
CA GLN A 40 -20.77 -36.57 9.93
C GLN A 40 -19.28 -36.51 9.61
N PHE A 41 -18.52 -37.59 9.77
CA PHE A 41 -17.12 -37.66 9.36
C PHE A 41 -16.93 -37.40 7.86
N LEU A 42 -17.77 -37.98 7.00
CA LEU A 42 -17.75 -37.75 5.55
C LEU A 42 -18.05 -36.27 5.21
N ARG A 43 -19.00 -35.65 5.90
CA ARG A 43 -19.28 -34.20 5.71
C ARG A 43 -18.12 -33.35 6.13
N LEU A 44 -17.51 -33.61 7.29
CA LEU A 44 -16.33 -32.91 7.77
C LEU A 44 -15.12 -33.11 6.83
N ALA A 45 -14.87 -34.34 6.40
CA ALA A 45 -13.81 -34.64 5.45
C ALA A 45 -14.00 -33.92 4.11
N ARG A 46 -15.23 -33.93 3.58
CA ARG A 46 -15.57 -33.19 2.33
C ARG A 46 -15.44 -31.70 2.51
N SER A 47 -15.89 -31.12 3.63
CA SER A 47 -15.73 -29.69 3.90
C SER A 47 -14.27 -29.28 4.07
N ALA A 48 -13.47 -30.12 4.75
CA ALA A 48 -12.02 -29.89 4.88
C ALA A 48 -11.29 -30.00 3.54
N ALA A 49 -11.62 -31.01 2.73
CA ALA A 49 -11.08 -31.16 1.39
C ALA A 49 -11.46 -29.99 0.48
N ALA A 50 -12.71 -29.56 0.51
CA ALA A 50 -13.17 -28.39 -0.23
C ALA A 50 -12.50 -27.09 0.23
N ALA A 51 -12.27 -26.93 1.54
CA ALA A 51 -11.55 -25.78 2.08
C ALA A 51 -10.08 -25.78 1.60
N ARG A 52 -9.39 -26.94 1.66
CA ARG A 52 -8.02 -27.08 1.14
C ARG A 52 -7.94 -26.83 -0.36
N ALA A 53 -8.88 -27.35 -1.14
CA ALA A 53 -8.94 -27.10 -2.57
C ALA A 53 -9.14 -25.60 -2.89
N ARG A 54 -10.03 -24.93 -2.17
CA ARG A 54 -10.25 -23.46 -2.31
C ARG A 54 -9.00 -22.68 -1.94
N GLN A 55 -8.30 -23.06 -0.87
CA GLN A 55 -7.04 -22.44 -0.48
C GLN A 55 -5.96 -22.64 -1.55
N GLY A 56 -5.83 -23.85 -2.09
CA GLY A 56 -4.89 -24.15 -3.17
C GLY A 56 -5.16 -23.33 -4.43
N VAL A 57 -6.43 -23.22 -4.84
CA VAL A 57 -6.82 -22.39 -6.00
C VAL A 57 -6.53 -20.90 -5.73
N SER A 58 -6.82 -20.41 -4.52
CA SER A 58 -6.53 -19.01 -4.14
C SER A 58 -5.03 -18.73 -4.14
N GLN A 59 -4.22 -19.63 -3.61
CA GLN A 59 -2.75 -19.49 -3.63
C GLN A 59 -2.20 -19.53 -5.05
N ALA A 60 -2.66 -20.47 -5.89
CA ALA A 60 -2.26 -20.54 -7.29
C ALA A 60 -2.63 -19.26 -8.05
N ALA A 61 -3.84 -18.76 -7.89
CA ALA A 61 -4.28 -17.51 -8.49
C ALA A 61 -3.42 -16.31 -8.05
N HIS A 62 -3.05 -16.25 -6.77
CA HIS A 62 -2.17 -15.22 -6.26
C HIS A 62 -0.76 -15.31 -6.87
N LEU A 63 -0.18 -16.50 -6.94
CA LEU A 63 1.14 -16.70 -7.56
C LEU A 63 1.13 -16.32 -9.05
N LEU A 64 0.08 -16.70 -9.79
CA LEU A 64 -0.09 -16.32 -11.19
C LEU A 64 -0.22 -14.80 -11.35
N TYR A 65 -0.97 -14.13 -10.47
CA TYR A 65 -1.08 -12.68 -10.47
C TYR A 65 0.26 -12.01 -10.19
N ALA A 66 1.01 -12.49 -9.20
CA ALA A 66 2.32 -11.97 -8.86
C ALA A 66 3.32 -12.16 -10.00
N ALA A 67 3.32 -13.34 -10.64
CA ALA A 67 4.15 -13.62 -11.82
C ALA A 67 3.78 -12.67 -12.99
N TRP A 68 2.49 -12.51 -13.27
CA TRP A 68 2.02 -11.56 -14.28
C TRP A 68 2.45 -10.13 -13.98
N TRP A 69 2.37 -9.70 -12.71
CA TRP A 69 2.77 -8.38 -12.28
C TRP A 69 4.25 -8.10 -12.57
N TRP A 70 5.13 -9.05 -12.23
CA TRP A 70 6.56 -8.92 -12.50
C TRP A 70 6.90 -9.01 -13.99
N LEU A 71 6.23 -9.87 -14.75
CA LEU A 71 6.37 -9.96 -16.20
C LEU A 71 5.94 -8.64 -16.87
N ALA A 72 4.81 -8.08 -16.47
CA ALA A 72 4.32 -6.81 -16.99
C ALA A 72 5.29 -5.66 -16.65
N LEU A 73 5.79 -5.59 -15.40
CA LEU A 73 6.79 -4.60 -15.00
C LEU A 73 8.07 -4.75 -15.82
N GLY A 74 8.61 -5.97 -15.90
CA GLY A 74 9.84 -6.24 -16.67
C GLY A 74 9.67 -5.91 -18.16
N GLY A 75 8.56 -6.31 -18.76
CA GLY A 75 8.22 -6.03 -20.15
C GLY A 75 8.09 -4.52 -20.43
N VAL A 76 7.35 -3.80 -19.59
CA VAL A 76 7.22 -2.34 -19.69
C VAL A 76 8.59 -1.68 -19.54
N MET A 77 9.37 -2.05 -18.53
CA MET A 77 10.71 -1.49 -18.31
C MET A 77 11.65 -1.74 -19.49
N LEU A 78 11.63 -2.96 -20.05
CA LEU A 78 12.44 -3.32 -21.22
C LEU A 78 12.07 -2.46 -22.45
N LEU A 79 10.78 -2.26 -22.68
CA LEU A 79 10.27 -1.46 -23.80
C LEU A 79 10.59 0.02 -23.65
N ILE A 80 10.53 0.57 -22.43
CA ILE A 80 10.76 2.00 -22.23
C ILE A 80 12.24 2.36 -22.05
N ALA A 81 13.09 1.42 -21.65
CA ALA A 81 14.51 1.70 -21.37
C ALA A 81 15.25 2.34 -22.57
N PRO A 82 15.17 1.85 -23.81
CA PRO A 82 15.84 2.48 -24.94
C PRO A 82 15.31 3.90 -25.21
N VAL A 83 14.00 4.10 -25.12
CA VAL A 83 13.41 5.45 -25.27
C VAL A 83 13.91 6.37 -24.16
N MET A 84 13.87 5.91 -22.91
CA MET A 84 14.39 6.67 -21.77
C MET A 84 15.88 7.01 -21.92
N ALA A 85 16.68 6.13 -22.51
CA ALA A 85 18.09 6.40 -22.77
C ALA A 85 18.33 7.54 -23.76
N LEU A 86 17.45 7.72 -24.73
CA LEU A 86 17.55 8.73 -25.78
C LEU A 86 16.95 10.09 -25.39
N LEU A 87 16.09 10.15 -24.37
CA LEU A 87 15.45 11.40 -23.99
C LEU A 87 16.44 12.38 -23.36
N PRO A 88 16.63 13.60 -23.91
CA PRO A 88 17.68 14.50 -23.46
C PRO A 88 17.39 15.19 -22.13
N ARG A 89 16.12 15.32 -21.73
CA ARG A 89 15.69 16.09 -20.56
C ARG A 89 14.93 15.25 -19.57
N PRO A 90 15.19 15.37 -18.24
CA PRO A 90 14.45 14.64 -17.22
C PRO A 90 12.92 14.88 -17.26
N ALA A 91 12.49 16.08 -17.65
CA ALA A 91 11.07 16.39 -17.78
C ALA A 91 10.35 15.55 -18.85
N TRP A 92 11.02 15.25 -19.96
CA TRP A 92 10.49 14.37 -21.00
C TRP A 92 10.50 12.91 -20.53
N ALA A 93 11.58 12.51 -19.87
CA ALA A 93 11.69 11.20 -19.25
C ALA A 93 10.56 10.98 -18.24
N TRP A 94 10.24 11.98 -17.40
CA TRP A 94 9.11 11.93 -16.48
C TRP A 94 7.77 11.70 -17.20
N ARG A 95 7.47 12.51 -18.20
CA ARG A 95 6.19 12.40 -18.95
C ARG A 95 6.03 11.03 -19.60
N PHE A 96 7.09 10.51 -20.17
CA PHE A 96 7.10 9.20 -20.79
C PHE A 96 6.95 8.08 -19.74
N ALA A 97 7.73 8.13 -18.66
CA ALA A 97 7.65 7.17 -17.56
C ALA A 97 6.30 7.21 -16.83
N HIS A 98 5.67 8.40 -16.69
CA HIS A 98 4.30 8.53 -16.18
C HIS A 98 3.30 7.75 -17.05
N GLY A 99 3.37 7.90 -18.38
CA GLY A 99 2.51 7.14 -19.29
C GLY A 99 2.72 5.62 -19.17
N ALA A 100 3.99 5.21 -19.10
CA ALA A 100 4.37 3.80 -18.94
C ALA A 100 3.92 3.21 -17.58
N ALA A 101 4.06 3.97 -16.49
CA ALA A 101 3.58 3.55 -15.18
C ALA A 101 2.06 3.38 -15.16
N ARG A 102 1.32 4.28 -15.79
CA ARG A 102 -0.15 4.13 -15.94
C ARG A 102 -0.54 2.93 -16.79
N LEU A 103 0.21 2.68 -17.87
CA LEU A 103 0.00 1.49 -18.70
C LEU A 103 0.24 0.23 -17.89
N LEU A 104 1.34 0.16 -17.13
CA LEU A 104 1.61 -0.97 -16.23
C LEU A 104 0.45 -1.22 -15.27
N LEU A 105 -0.02 -0.19 -14.55
CA LEU A 105 -1.12 -0.35 -13.61
C LEU A 105 -2.41 -0.83 -14.28
N ARG A 106 -2.67 -0.43 -15.53
CA ARG A 106 -3.80 -0.95 -16.33
C ARG A 106 -3.61 -2.42 -16.71
N LEU A 107 -2.41 -2.80 -17.16
CA LEU A 107 -2.10 -4.19 -17.54
C LEU A 107 -2.25 -5.16 -16.38
N VAL A 108 -1.85 -4.76 -15.18
CA VAL A 108 -1.99 -5.58 -13.97
C VAL A 108 -3.34 -5.41 -13.26
N GLY A 109 -4.21 -4.56 -13.80
CA GLY A 109 -5.54 -4.31 -13.20
C GLY A 109 -5.47 -3.64 -11.83
N GLN A 110 -4.41 -2.88 -11.55
CA GLN A 110 -4.17 -2.22 -10.26
C GLN A 110 -4.91 -0.88 -10.21
N PRO A 111 -6.00 -0.72 -9.41
CA PRO A 111 -6.72 0.54 -9.36
C PRO A 111 -5.92 1.59 -8.59
N LEU A 112 -5.77 2.77 -9.20
CA LEU A 112 -5.17 3.95 -8.59
C LEU A 112 -6.17 5.11 -8.64
N GLN A 113 -6.64 5.55 -7.49
CA GLN A 113 -7.49 6.73 -7.34
C GLN A 113 -6.63 7.92 -6.97
N VAL A 114 -6.80 9.04 -7.68
CA VAL A 114 -6.04 10.27 -7.44
C VAL A 114 -7.01 11.40 -7.14
N GLN A 115 -6.78 12.10 -6.02
CA GLN A 115 -7.63 13.19 -5.53
C GLN A 115 -6.80 14.41 -5.15
N GLY A 116 -7.40 15.59 -5.19
CA GLY A 116 -6.79 16.83 -4.70
C GLY A 116 -5.69 17.41 -5.59
N VAL A 117 -5.48 16.91 -6.81
CA VAL A 117 -4.41 17.38 -7.72
C VAL A 117 -4.53 18.87 -8.03
N GLN A 118 -5.74 19.42 -7.98
CA GLN A 118 -6.01 20.85 -8.17
C GLN A 118 -5.41 21.73 -7.07
N ALA A 119 -5.05 21.17 -5.91
CA ALA A 119 -4.38 21.88 -4.83
C ALA A 119 -2.87 22.06 -5.07
N LEU A 120 -2.29 21.40 -6.07
CA LEU A 120 -0.88 21.56 -6.39
C LEU A 120 -0.58 23.00 -6.83
N PRO A 121 0.43 23.65 -6.23
CA PRO A 121 0.87 24.98 -6.68
C PRO A 121 1.36 24.95 -8.13
N LYS A 122 1.13 26.04 -8.86
CA LYS A 122 1.72 26.21 -10.20
C LYS A 122 3.22 26.49 -10.14
N GLN A 123 3.68 27.11 -9.04
CA GLN A 123 5.07 27.36 -8.74
C GLN A 123 5.79 26.09 -8.27
N PRO A 124 7.14 26.06 -8.33
CA PRO A 124 7.93 24.98 -7.78
C PRO A 124 7.57 24.68 -6.32
N HIS A 125 7.44 23.41 -5.99
CA HIS A 125 7.00 22.94 -4.67
C HIS A 125 7.61 21.58 -4.34
N MET A 126 7.60 21.24 -3.06
CA MET A 126 8.11 19.97 -2.57
C MET A 126 6.95 19.05 -2.16
N LEU A 127 6.80 17.93 -2.83
CA LEU A 127 5.89 16.87 -2.41
C LEU A 127 6.49 16.12 -1.23
N LEU A 128 5.72 15.98 -0.16
CA LEU A 128 6.05 15.14 0.99
C LEU A 128 5.12 13.94 0.96
N VAL A 129 5.65 12.75 0.71
CA VAL A 129 4.86 11.53 0.55
C VAL A 129 5.16 10.58 1.70
N ASN A 130 4.15 10.00 2.34
CA ASN A 130 4.38 8.94 3.32
C ASN A 130 4.94 7.68 2.64
N HIS A 131 5.78 6.94 3.38
CA HIS A 131 6.51 5.80 2.83
C HIS A 131 6.06 4.50 3.46
N SER A 132 5.57 3.57 2.64
CA SER A 132 4.97 2.33 3.10
C SER A 132 5.38 1.07 2.31
N SER A 133 5.99 1.27 1.12
CA SER A 133 6.36 0.19 0.21
C SER A 133 7.42 0.64 -0.80
N ASP A 134 8.17 -0.30 -1.34
CA ASP A 134 9.09 -0.04 -2.47
C ASP A 134 8.36 0.45 -3.74
N LEU A 135 7.06 0.24 -3.84
CA LEU A 135 6.24 0.66 -4.97
C LEU A 135 5.72 2.10 -4.85
N ASP A 136 5.96 2.79 -3.73
CA ASP A 136 5.41 4.14 -3.51
C ASP A 136 5.88 5.13 -4.60
N GLY A 137 7.15 5.10 -4.98
CA GLY A 137 7.68 5.93 -6.06
C GLY A 137 7.00 5.67 -7.42
N LEU A 138 6.67 4.41 -7.71
CA LEU A 138 5.93 4.03 -8.92
C LEU A 138 4.49 4.58 -8.89
N MET A 139 3.83 4.52 -7.73
CA MET A 139 2.46 5.04 -7.57
C MET A 139 2.43 6.57 -7.72
N VAL A 140 3.39 7.28 -7.12
CA VAL A 140 3.54 8.73 -7.30
C VAL A 140 3.79 9.08 -8.78
N LEU A 141 4.70 8.35 -9.44
CA LEU A 141 4.99 8.53 -10.86
C LEU A 141 3.75 8.31 -11.74
N ALA A 142 2.93 7.29 -11.42
CA ALA A 142 1.68 7.01 -12.15
C ALA A 142 0.56 8.02 -11.84
N ALA A 143 0.55 8.61 -10.65
CA ALA A 143 -0.50 9.52 -10.19
C ALA A 143 -0.29 10.95 -10.69
N LEU A 144 0.93 11.48 -10.61
CA LEU A 144 1.21 12.90 -10.76
C LEU A 144 1.95 13.22 -12.06
N ARG A 145 1.46 14.24 -12.76
CA ARG A 145 2.07 14.75 -13.99
C ARG A 145 3.18 15.74 -13.64
N GLY A 146 4.40 15.21 -13.32
CA GLY A 146 5.55 16.06 -12.99
C GLY A 146 5.99 17.05 -14.07
N PRO A 147 7.26 17.49 -14.05
CA PRO A 147 8.41 16.74 -13.53
C PRO A 147 8.69 16.99 -12.05
N TYR A 148 8.95 15.95 -11.31
CA TYR A 148 9.47 15.99 -9.94
C TYR A 148 10.81 15.28 -9.88
N ARG A 149 11.76 15.80 -9.11
CA ARG A 149 12.98 15.05 -8.79
C ARG A 149 12.77 14.27 -7.50
N PHE A 150 12.87 12.95 -7.59
CA PHE A 150 12.87 12.10 -6.41
C PHE A 150 14.12 12.30 -5.58
N VAL A 151 13.97 12.40 -4.28
CA VAL A 151 15.09 12.29 -3.34
C VAL A 151 15.18 10.84 -2.90
N ALA A 152 16.20 10.14 -3.36
CA ALA A 152 16.36 8.71 -3.24
C ALA A 152 17.57 8.32 -2.39
N LYS A 153 17.53 7.14 -1.77
CA LYS A 153 18.67 6.57 -1.04
C LYS A 153 19.80 6.23 -2.01
N ARG A 154 21.04 6.53 -1.62
CA ARG A 154 22.23 6.21 -2.41
C ARG A 154 22.40 4.71 -2.65
N GLU A 155 21.94 3.86 -1.71
CA GLU A 155 21.97 2.40 -1.84
C GLU A 155 21.19 1.90 -3.06
N LEU A 156 20.18 2.62 -3.54
CA LEU A 156 19.45 2.27 -4.76
C LEU A 156 20.34 2.29 -6.02
N LEU A 157 21.50 2.97 -5.96
CA LEU A 157 22.48 2.93 -7.04
C LEU A 157 23.13 1.55 -7.23
N ARG A 158 23.05 0.67 -6.22
CA ARG A 158 23.55 -0.71 -6.31
C ARG A 158 22.67 -1.57 -7.22
N ASN A 159 21.38 -1.24 -7.35
CA ASN A 159 20.50 -1.89 -8.28
C ASN A 159 20.63 -1.21 -9.66
N PRO A 160 21.11 -1.90 -10.71
CA PRO A 160 21.39 -1.29 -12.02
C PRO A 160 20.13 -0.74 -12.69
N MET A 161 18.98 -1.40 -12.51
CA MET A 161 17.71 -0.95 -13.07
C MET A 161 17.21 0.32 -12.35
N ALA A 162 17.14 0.30 -11.03
CA ALA A 162 16.75 1.47 -10.24
C ALA A 162 17.69 2.66 -10.53
N ARG A 163 19.02 2.40 -10.58
CA ARG A 163 20.03 3.41 -10.95
C ARG A 163 19.76 4.03 -12.31
N PHE A 164 19.46 3.22 -13.31
CA PHE A 164 19.19 3.71 -14.66
C PHE A 164 17.94 4.60 -14.67
N PHE A 165 16.79 4.12 -14.21
CA PHE A 165 15.55 4.88 -14.25
C PHE A 165 15.58 6.12 -13.37
N LEU A 166 16.07 6.04 -12.13
CA LEU A 166 16.15 7.18 -11.24
C LEU A 166 17.07 8.29 -11.77
N ARG A 167 18.22 7.92 -12.34
CA ARG A 167 19.11 8.91 -12.99
C ARG A 167 18.44 9.58 -14.20
N ARG A 168 17.72 8.82 -15.01
CA ARG A 168 16.99 9.38 -16.18
C ARG A 168 15.85 10.31 -15.76
N LEU A 169 15.21 10.05 -14.62
CA LEU A 169 14.23 10.95 -14.01
C LEU A 169 14.85 12.15 -13.30
N GLY A 170 16.18 12.22 -13.22
CA GLY A 170 16.90 13.29 -12.55
C GLY A 170 16.85 13.22 -11.03
N ALA A 171 16.72 12.02 -10.45
CA ALA A 171 16.67 11.85 -9.01
C ALA A 171 17.94 12.34 -8.31
N GLU A 172 17.78 12.96 -7.15
CA GLU A 172 18.88 13.35 -6.26
C GLU A 172 19.13 12.22 -5.26
N PHE A 173 20.41 11.81 -5.12
CA PHE A 173 20.78 10.71 -4.25
C PHE A 173 21.42 11.23 -2.97
N VAL A 174 20.86 10.83 -1.83
CA VAL A 174 21.28 11.30 -0.49
C VAL A 174 21.78 10.14 0.37
N GLU A 175 22.83 10.43 1.15
CA GLU A 175 23.31 9.56 2.23
C GLU A 175 22.56 9.92 3.52
N ARG A 176 22.06 8.92 4.24
CA ARG A 176 21.17 9.14 5.39
C ARG A 176 21.81 8.85 6.74
N PHE A 177 22.95 8.15 6.76
CA PHE A 177 23.54 7.63 7.98
C PHE A 177 24.71 8.48 8.52
N ASP A 178 25.09 9.54 7.82
CA ASP A 178 26.14 10.45 8.23
C ASP A 178 25.58 11.85 8.46
N ALA A 179 25.86 12.44 9.62
CA ALA A 179 25.44 13.79 9.96
C ALA A 179 25.99 14.83 8.95
N GLN A 180 27.23 14.67 8.51
CA GLN A 180 27.83 15.53 7.49
C GLN A 180 27.17 15.34 6.13
N GLY A 181 26.86 14.11 5.75
CA GLY A 181 26.10 13.77 4.55
C GLY A 181 24.69 14.37 4.56
N SER A 182 24.05 14.45 5.71
CA SER A 182 22.74 15.06 5.89
C SER A 182 22.75 16.57 5.64
N VAL A 183 23.75 17.29 6.13
CA VAL A 183 23.92 18.73 5.89
C VAL A 183 24.21 19.01 4.42
N ALA A 184 25.13 18.26 3.82
CA ALA A 184 25.43 18.39 2.40
C ALA A 184 24.21 18.05 1.51
N ALA A 185 23.39 17.07 1.88
CA ALA A 185 22.15 16.76 1.21
C ALA A 185 21.15 17.92 1.31
N ALA A 186 20.94 18.49 2.49
CA ALA A 186 20.06 19.64 2.69
C ALA A 186 20.52 20.85 1.84
N GLN A 187 21.82 21.10 1.77
CA GLN A 187 22.39 22.15 0.91
C GLN A 187 22.11 21.90 -0.59
N ARG A 188 22.33 20.67 -1.08
CA ARG A 188 22.01 20.32 -2.48
C ARG A 188 20.53 20.47 -2.79
N LEU A 189 19.66 20.04 -1.88
CA LEU A 189 18.21 20.21 -2.03
C LEU A 189 17.81 21.70 -2.04
N SER A 190 18.47 22.54 -1.22
CA SER A 190 18.25 23.99 -1.21
C SER A 190 18.64 24.62 -2.53
N VAL A 191 19.76 24.21 -3.12
CA VAL A 191 20.19 24.70 -4.45
C VAL A 191 19.17 24.30 -5.53
N LEU A 192 18.71 23.04 -5.55
CA LEU A 192 17.71 22.59 -6.52
C LEU A 192 16.39 23.35 -6.35
N ALA A 193 15.96 23.55 -5.11
CA ALA A 193 14.77 24.30 -4.79
C ALA A 193 14.88 25.77 -5.26
N ALA A 194 16.01 26.42 -5.03
CA ALA A 194 16.27 27.78 -5.47
C ALA A 194 16.34 27.89 -7.02
N GLN A 195 16.71 26.81 -7.72
CA GLN A 195 16.66 26.73 -9.20
C GLN A 195 15.24 26.48 -9.73
N GLY A 196 14.22 26.46 -8.90
CA GLY A 196 12.84 26.23 -9.31
C GLY A 196 12.53 24.77 -9.66
N VAL A 197 13.27 23.81 -9.10
CA VAL A 197 13.03 22.40 -9.31
C VAL A 197 12.04 21.87 -8.27
N SER A 198 10.91 21.31 -8.73
CA SER A 198 9.99 20.60 -7.84
C SER A 198 10.56 19.27 -7.39
N LEU A 199 10.46 19.00 -6.07
CA LEU A 199 11.03 17.83 -5.43
C LEU A 199 9.94 16.84 -4.98
N CYS A 200 10.26 15.57 -4.92
CA CYS A 200 9.43 14.54 -4.30
C CYS A 200 10.26 13.81 -3.24
N VAL A 201 9.85 13.94 -2.00
CA VAL A 201 10.59 13.45 -0.82
C VAL A 201 9.71 12.52 -0.01
N PHE A 202 10.30 11.44 0.47
CA PHE A 202 9.76 10.59 1.51
C PHE A 202 10.41 10.99 2.85
N PRO A 203 9.79 11.91 3.62
CA PRO A 203 10.46 12.56 4.75
C PRO A 203 10.76 11.61 5.91
N GLU A 204 10.09 10.46 5.98
CA GLU A 204 10.34 9.37 6.93
C GLU A 204 11.69 8.70 6.72
N GLY A 205 12.23 8.81 5.53
CA GLY A 205 13.52 8.24 5.18
C GLY A 205 13.56 6.73 5.05
N THR A 206 12.67 6.02 5.66
CA THR A 206 12.49 4.56 5.60
C THR A 206 11.04 4.21 5.83
N PHE A 207 10.68 2.96 5.64
CA PHE A 207 9.37 2.43 6.06
C PHE A 207 9.60 1.18 6.92
N ARG A 208 8.57 0.81 7.70
CA ARG A 208 8.57 -0.35 8.59
C ARG A 208 7.38 -1.25 8.28
N ARG A 209 7.45 -2.50 8.78
CA ARG A 209 6.34 -3.46 8.67
C ARG A 209 5.09 -3.00 9.42
N ASP A 210 5.26 -2.31 10.53
CA ASP A 210 4.14 -1.82 11.33
C ASP A 210 3.46 -0.62 10.66
N PRO A 211 2.12 -0.53 10.72
CA PRO A 211 1.40 0.62 10.22
C PRO A 211 1.67 1.85 11.09
N GLY A 212 1.71 3.03 10.46
CA GLY A 212 1.91 4.31 11.14
C GLY A 212 2.84 5.22 10.38
N LEU A 213 2.77 6.51 10.68
CA LEU A 213 3.66 7.53 10.15
C LEU A 213 4.89 7.65 11.05
N LEU A 214 6.07 7.57 10.47
CA LEU A 214 7.33 7.76 11.20
C LEU A 214 7.63 9.25 11.38
N GLY A 215 8.60 9.55 12.26
CA GLY A 215 9.13 10.90 12.41
C GLY A 215 9.81 11.39 11.12
N PHE A 216 9.67 12.68 10.83
CA PHE A 216 10.22 13.29 9.63
C PHE A 216 11.63 13.81 9.86
N HIS A 217 12.53 13.54 8.92
CA HIS A 217 13.87 14.15 8.89
C HIS A 217 13.78 15.64 8.57
N LEU A 218 14.59 16.45 9.23
CA LEU A 218 14.52 17.91 9.15
C LEU A 218 15.08 18.49 7.84
N GLY A 219 16.08 17.85 7.24
CA GLY A 219 16.81 18.35 6.06
C GLY A 219 15.94 18.83 4.89
N PRO A 220 14.88 18.11 4.46
CA PRO A 220 13.99 18.59 3.42
C PRO A 220 13.27 19.90 3.80
N PHE A 221 12.92 20.07 5.07
CA PHE A 221 12.21 21.27 5.55
C PHE A 221 13.15 22.48 5.64
N GLU A 222 14.40 22.28 6.05
CA GLU A 222 15.41 23.34 5.97
C GLU A 222 15.62 23.80 4.52
N ALA A 223 15.70 22.86 3.58
CA ALA A 223 15.81 23.18 2.16
C ALA A 223 14.59 23.97 1.67
N ALA A 224 13.38 23.59 2.07
CA ALA A 224 12.16 24.29 1.71
C ALA A 224 12.11 25.70 2.29
N VAL A 225 12.49 25.89 3.56
CA VAL A 225 12.54 27.21 4.23
C VAL A 225 13.54 28.12 3.54
N ARG A 226 14.78 27.64 3.29
CA ARG A 226 15.85 28.44 2.65
C ARG A 226 15.46 28.90 1.24
N ALA A 227 14.69 28.08 0.52
CA ALA A 227 14.22 28.41 -0.83
C ALA A 227 12.86 29.12 -0.88
N GLY A 228 12.20 29.34 0.26
CA GLY A 228 10.82 29.86 0.29
C GLY A 228 9.82 28.94 -0.41
N MET A 229 10.15 27.65 -0.55
CA MET A 229 9.38 26.69 -1.33
C MET A 229 8.24 26.08 -0.51
N PRO A 230 6.98 26.11 -0.99
CA PRO A 230 5.89 25.44 -0.30
C PRO A 230 6.05 23.93 -0.31
N VAL A 231 5.63 23.29 0.80
CA VAL A 231 5.56 21.84 0.90
C VAL A 231 4.12 21.35 0.76
N VAL A 232 3.92 20.24 0.08
CA VAL A 232 2.60 19.68 -0.19
C VAL A 232 2.56 18.26 0.36
N PRO A 233 1.85 18.01 1.47
CA PRO A 233 1.66 16.65 1.95
C PRO A 233 0.81 15.85 0.96
N VAL A 234 1.28 14.65 0.63
CA VAL A 234 0.63 13.70 -0.28
C VAL A 234 0.46 12.38 0.46
N ILE A 235 -0.77 11.95 0.58
CA ILE A 235 -1.15 10.76 1.34
C ILE A 235 -1.34 9.61 0.39
N LEU A 236 -0.48 8.60 0.52
CA LEU A 236 -0.50 7.39 -0.29
C LEU A 236 -0.98 6.21 0.56
N ARG A 237 -2.00 5.49 0.10
CA ARG A 237 -2.62 4.38 0.82
C ARG A 237 -2.79 3.16 -0.03
N GLY A 238 -2.84 2.02 0.63
CA GLY A 238 -3.06 0.72 -0.02
C GLY A 238 -1.81 0.12 -0.64
N VAL A 239 -0.73 0.86 -0.83
CA VAL A 239 0.50 0.35 -1.48
C VAL A 239 1.16 -0.73 -0.64
N ARG A 240 1.15 -0.60 0.68
CA ARG A 240 1.61 -1.65 1.59
C ARG A 240 0.87 -2.97 1.35
N ALA A 241 -0.45 -2.93 1.14
CA ALA A 241 -1.23 -4.13 0.87
C ALA A 241 -1.00 -4.70 -0.55
N VAL A 242 -0.48 -3.89 -1.48
CA VAL A 242 0.00 -4.37 -2.78
C VAL A 242 1.32 -5.11 -2.63
N LEU A 243 2.28 -4.57 -1.88
CA LEU A 243 3.56 -5.20 -1.63
C LEU A 243 4.07 -4.81 -0.24
N HIS A 244 4.07 -5.78 0.68
CA HIS A 244 4.59 -5.59 2.02
C HIS A 244 6.13 -5.53 2.04
N ASP A 245 6.68 -4.90 3.07
CA ASP A 245 8.12 -4.88 3.31
C ASP A 245 8.69 -6.30 3.44
N GLY A 246 9.72 -6.58 2.65
CA GLY A 246 10.40 -7.88 2.58
C GLY A 246 9.63 -8.95 1.79
N GLU A 247 8.43 -8.69 1.28
CA GLU A 247 7.72 -9.56 0.37
C GLU A 247 8.13 -9.32 -1.09
N ARG A 248 7.93 -10.34 -1.92
CA ARG A 248 8.23 -10.30 -3.36
C ARG A 248 7.02 -10.59 -4.23
N LEU A 249 5.88 -10.89 -3.61
CA LEU A 249 4.66 -11.29 -4.32
C LEU A 249 3.62 -10.18 -4.20
N PRO A 250 3.43 -9.38 -5.25
CA PRO A 250 2.42 -8.34 -5.26
C PRO A 250 1.01 -8.92 -5.16
N HIS A 251 0.15 -8.24 -4.40
CA HIS A 251 -1.26 -8.52 -4.24
C HIS A 251 -2.10 -7.49 -4.98
N TRP A 252 -3.27 -7.90 -5.42
CA TRP A 252 -4.25 -6.95 -5.91
C TRP A 252 -4.89 -6.18 -4.75
N HIS A 253 -4.74 -4.86 -4.74
CA HIS A 253 -5.36 -4.00 -3.74
C HIS A 253 -5.59 -2.60 -4.30
N ALA A 254 -6.69 -1.92 -3.92
CA ALA A 254 -6.92 -0.55 -4.35
C ALA A 254 -5.91 0.41 -3.70
N VAL A 255 -5.37 1.30 -4.52
CA VAL A 255 -4.43 2.34 -4.09
C VAL A 255 -5.09 3.71 -4.25
N SER A 256 -4.90 4.59 -3.29
CA SER A 256 -5.32 5.98 -3.40
C SER A 256 -4.17 6.93 -3.09
N LEU A 257 -4.12 8.03 -3.84
CA LEU A 257 -3.21 9.14 -3.62
C LEU A 257 -4.04 10.41 -3.46
N THR A 258 -3.89 11.07 -2.31
CA THR A 258 -4.58 12.33 -2.00
C THR A 258 -3.57 13.44 -1.81
N VAL A 259 -3.68 14.49 -2.61
CA VAL A 259 -2.90 15.72 -2.45
C VAL A 259 -3.65 16.64 -1.50
N THR A 260 -2.97 17.13 -0.45
CA THR A 260 -3.57 18.09 0.50
C THR A 260 -3.20 19.54 0.16
N ALA A 261 -3.69 20.48 0.95
CA ALA A 261 -3.35 21.89 0.78
C ALA A 261 -1.84 22.13 0.98
N PRO A 262 -1.23 23.03 0.22
CA PRO A 262 0.18 23.40 0.39
C PRO A 262 0.38 24.16 1.72
N ILE A 263 1.52 23.91 2.34
CA ILE A 263 1.97 24.59 3.56
C ILE A 263 3.17 25.45 3.19
N HIS A 264 3.04 26.76 3.43
CA HIS A 264 4.09 27.72 3.13
C HIS A 264 5.05 27.86 4.32
N PRO A 265 6.38 27.89 4.09
CA PRO A 265 7.34 28.15 5.14
C PRO A 265 7.16 29.58 5.67
N ARG A 266 7.29 29.75 6.98
CA ARG A 266 7.33 31.08 7.58
C ARG A 266 8.68 31.72 7.29
N GLN A 267 8.67 32.97 6.86
CA GLN A 267 9.86 33.78 6.66
C GLN A 267 10.26 34.35 8.04
N THR A 268 11.14 33.63 8.74
CA THR A 268 11.72 34.07 10.02
C THR A 268 13.23 34.12 9.89
N GLY A 269 13.89 34.93 10.71
CA GLY A 269 15.37 34.98 10.72
C GLY A 269 16.04 33.67 11.18
N ASP A 270 15.27 32.81 11.88
CA ASP A 270 15.73 31.50 12.34
C ASP A 270 15.20 30.38 11.42
N VAL A 271 16.05 29.93 10.50
CA VAL A 271 15.76 28.86 9.56
C VAL A 271 15.45 27.53 10.28
N PHE A 272 16.15 27.24 11.38
CA PHE A 272 15.96 25.99 12.10
C PHE A 272 14.58 25.95 12.76
N ALA A 273 14.20 26.99 13.49
CA ALA A 273 12.89 27.07 14.11
C ALA A 273 11.76 27.03 13.07
N ALA A 274 11.90 27.72 11.93
CA ALA A 274 10.95 27.68 10.83
C ALA A 274 10.84 26.27 10.21
N ALA A 275 11.94 25.55 10.05
CA ALA A 275 11.97 24.19 9.52
C ALA A 275 11.29 23.19 10.47
N VAL A 276 11.50 23.33 11.78
CA VAL A 276 10.82 22.51 12.80
C VAL A 276 9.30 22.73 12.74
N GLN A 277 8.86 24.00 12.71
CA GLN A 277 7.42 24.33 12.60
C GLN A 277 6.80 23.77 11.31
N LEU A 278 7.49 23.91 10.18
CA LEU A 278 7.03 23.42 8.89
C LEU A 278 6.92 21.89 8.89
N ARG A 279 7.90 21.19 9.46
CA ARG A 279 7.92 19.74 9.63
C ARG A 279 6.73 19.28 10.47
N ASP A 280 6.51 19.90 11.61
CA ASP A 280 5.46 19.50 12.55
C ASP A 280 4.07 19.77 11.96
N ALA A 281 3.89 20.88 11.27
CA ALA A 281 2.66 21.17 10.54
C ALA A 281 2.39 20.15 9.41
N ALA A 282 3.42 19.80 8.64
CA ALA A 282 3.29 18.81 7.58
C ALA A 282 3.01 17.41 8.12
N HIS A 283 3.67 17.01 9.22
CA HIS A 283 3.44 15.74 9.89
C HIS A 283 2.00 15.66 10.42
N ALA A 284 1.52 16.72 11.10
CA ALA A 284 0.15 16.77 11.61
C ALA A 284 -0.89 16.69 10.48
N ALA A 285 -0.69 17.42 9.38
CA ALA A 285 -1.58 17.37 8.21
C ALA A 285 -1.63 15.98 7.59
N MET A 286 -0.48 15.31 7.47
CA MET A 286 -0.40 13.94 6.93
C MET A 286 -1.06 12.94 7.87
N GLN A 287 -0.84 13.04 9.17
CA GLN A 287 -1.47 12.17 10.18
C GLN A 287 -3.00 12.33 10.18
N GLN A 288 -3.49 13.57 10.13
CA GLN A 288 -4.93 13.83 10.03
C GLN A 288 -5.53 13.22 8.77
N GLY A 289 -4.87 13.43 7.66
CA GLY A 289 -5.30 12.84 6.39
C GLY A 289 -5.29 11.31 6.43
N LEU A 290 -4.30 10.67 7.03
CA LEU A 290 -4.26 9.22 7.23
C LEU A 290 -5.43 8.72 8.10
N ASN A 291 -5.82 9.43 9.12
CA ASN A 291 -6.92 9.05 10.02
C ASN A 291 -8.30 9.28 9.38
N ALA A 292 -8.50 10.39 8.67
CA ALA A 292 -9.80 10.78 8.11
C ALA A 292 -10.36 9.80 7.07
N SER A 293 -9.52 9.10 6.33
CA SER A 293 -9.96 8.20 5.24
C SER A 293 -10.10 6.73 5.64
N GLU A 294 -9.71 6.31 6.84
CA GLU A 294 -10.09 4.98 7.34
C GLU A 294 -11.61 4.85 7.43
N ALA A 295 -12.31 5.96 7.64
CA ALA A 295 -13.77 6.03 7.69
C ALA A 295 -14.47 5.99 6.32
N SER A 296 -13.77 6.22 5.19
CA SER A 296 -14.40 6.45 3.89
C SER A 296 -13.98 5.52 2.76
N MET A 297 -13.11 4.52 2.97
CA MET A 297 -12.80 3.54 1.92
C MET A 297 -13.96 2.57 1.72
N PRO A 298 -14.61 2.53 0.53
CA PRO A 298 -15.47 1.42 0.21
C PRO A 298 -14.60 0.17 0.13
N GLN A 299 -14.86 -0.78 1.01
CA GLN A 299 -14.31 -2.15 0.89
C GLN A 299 -14.86 -2.77 -0.42
N ARG A 300 -14.30 -2.40 -1.56
CA ARG A 300 -14.57 -3.11 -2.79
C ARG A 300 -13.92 -4.49 -2.67
N ARG A 301 -14.78 -5.47 -2.38
CA ARG A 301 -14.44 -6.89 -2.47
C ARG A 301 -13.73 -7.14 -3.80
N ALA A 302 -12.69 -7.97 -3.76
CA ALA A 302 -12.03 -8.52 -4.95
C ALA A 302 -13.07 -8.90 -6.02
N PRO A 303 -12.77 -8.72 -7.33
CA PRO A 303 -13.68 -9.13 -8.38
C PRO A 303 -14.09 -10.58 -8.13
N ARG A 304 -15.39 -10.81 -7.99
CA ARG A 304 -16.00 -12.12 -7.76
C ARG A 304 -15.83 -13.00 -9.02
N LEU A 305 -14.65 -13.52 -9.25
CA LEU A 305 -14.51 -14.73 -10.07
C LEU A 305 -15.03 -15.98 -9.34
N ALA A 306 -15.34 -15.86 -8.04
CA ALA A 306 -15.86 -16.95 -7.21
C ALA A 306 -17.39 -16.98 -7.09
N SER A 307 -18.15 -16.04 -7.65
CA SER A 307 -19.63 -16.01 -7.49
C SER A 307 -20.41 -16.69 -8.63
N ILE A 308 -19.74 -17.24 -9.64
CA ILE A 308 -20.42 -17.98 -10.73
C ILE A 308 -20.90 -19.37 -10.28
N PHE A 309 -20.47 -19.87 -9.12
CA PHE A 309 -20.84 -21.22 -8.64
C PHE A 309 -21.82 -21.25 -7.45
N HIS A 310 -22.54 -20.16 -7.16
CA HIS A 310 -23.46 -20.10 -6.02
C HIS A 310 -24.93 -19.89 -6.41
N HIS A 311 -25.38 -20.32 -7.59
CA HIS A 311 -26.79 -20.46 -7.88
C HIS A 311 -27.05 -21.90 -8.33
N HIS A 312 -27.42 -22.75 -7.38
CA HIS A 312 -28.40 -23.85 -7.48
C HIS A 312 -28.30 -24.69 -6.20
N SER A 313 -29.11 -24.37 -5.22
CA SER A 313 -29.67 -25.32 -4.24
C SER A 313 -30.52 -24.58 -3.22
N THR A 314 -31.68 -24.11 -3.64
CA THR A 314 -32.83 -23.94 -2.75
C THR A 314 -34.07 -24.50 -3.51
N HIS A 315 -34.59 -25.56 -2.99
CA HIS A 315 -35.98 -26.00 -2.91
C HIS A 315 -36.13 -27.53 -3.06
N PRO A 316 -37.10 -28.09 -2.39
CA PRO A 316 -37.73 -27.85 -1.05
C PRO A 316 -37.34 -28.89 0.01
#